data_35281ffc4688aff43b97a6f622ec67e7
#
_entry.id   35281ffc4688aff43b97a6f622ec67e7
#
_cell.length_a   1.000
_cell.length_b   1.000
_cell.length_c   1.000
_cell.angle_alpha   90.00
_cell.angle_beta   90.00
_cell.angle_gamma   90.00
#
_symmetry.space_group_name_H-M   'P 1'
#
loop_
_entity.id
_entity.type
_entity.pdbx_description
1 polymer ?
#
loop_
_entity_poly.entity_id
_entity_poly.type
_entity_poly.pdbx_seq_one_letter_code
_entity_poly.pdbx_strand_id
1 'polypeptide(L)'
;MTNKLDQLKTMTTVVADTGDLEAIAHWRPEDATTNPSLLLKAAASEAYRPMLDKAVAEALRQGGSSSEQLTVATDMLAVLAGQEILQRIPGLVSTEVDARLSFDTQATLDRARRLIEFYDQQGVDTNRVLIKVAATWEGIRAAEQLQKEGIRCNLTLLFSFIQAAACAQAGAFLISPFVGRILDWHLANSGRDHFPAAEDPGVQSVTRIYQYYKANGFDTVVMGASFRNTGEIEMLAGCDKLTISPTLLQELQDDSGELTRRLAPDNASTQDRFGNIDEKLFRWESNEDAMATEKLADGIRRFTADQITLENQVRQLASAA
;
A
#
# COMPACT_ATOMS: atom_id res chain seq x y z
N MET A 1 31.68 -4.99 7.87
CA MET A 1 30.99 -3.67 7.82
C MET A 1 29.52 -3.98 7.66
N THR A 2 28.65 -3.26 8.33
CA THR A 2 27.19 -3.40 8.18
C THR A 2 26.80 -2.85 6.80
N ASN A 3 26.00 -3.59 6.03
CA ASN A 3 25.48 -3.14 4.74
C ASN A 3 24.39 -2.05 4.90
N LYS A 4 23.99 -1.39 3.79
CA LYS A 4 22.99 -0.31 3.84
C LYS A 4 21.61 -0.79 4.32
N LEU A 5 21.22 -2.04 4.03
CA LEU A 5 19.95 -2.58 4.53
C LEU A 5 19.94 -2.69 6.06
N ASP A 6 21.03 -3.19 6.66
CA ASP A 6 21.15 -3.28 8.11
C ASP A 6 21.16 -1.90 8.77
N GLN A 7 21.85 -0.93 8.14
CA GLN A 7 21.85 0.47 8.59
C GLN A 7 20.43 1.07 8.50
N LEU A 8 19.70 0.85 7.39
CA LEU A 8 18.33 1.33 7.21
C LEU A 8 17.40 0.80 8.31
N LYS A 9 17.49 -0.48 8.65
CA LYS A 9 16.69 -1.12 9.70
C LYS A 9 16.88 -0.47 11.09
N THR A 10 17.98 0.26 11.32
CA THR A 10 18.19 0.98 12.59
C THR A 10 17.44 2.31 12.68
N MET A 11 16.89 2.81 11.59
CA MET A 11 16.30 4.15 11.53
C MET A 11 14.92 4.21 10.85
N THR A 12 14.52 3.14 10.17
CA THR A 12 13.27 3.04 9.40
C THR A 12 12.74 1.62 9.53
N THR A 13 11.45 1.45 9.72
CA THR A 13 10.83 0.12 9.65
C THR A 13 10.79 -0.33 8.19
N VAL A 14 11.50 -1.42 7.89
CA VAL A 14 11.54 -2.03 6.55
C VAL A 14 10.36 -2.95 6.37
N VAL A 15 9.60 -2.69 5.31
CA VAL A 15 8.40 -3.43 4.91
C VAL A 15 8.67 -4.13 3.57
N ALA A 16 8.19 -5.36 3.39
CA ALA A 16 8.32 -6.03 2.10
C ALA A 16 7.16 -5.72 1.16
N ASP A 17 7.49 -5.27 -0.05
CA ASP A 17 6.52 -5.05 -1.14
C ASP A 17 6.48 -6.30 -2.03
N THR A 18 5.89 -7.38 -1.53
CA THR A 18 5.80 -8.66 -2.24
C THR A 18 4.72 -9.58 -1.65
N GLY A 19 4.11 -10.40 -2.50
CA GLY A 19 3.28 -11.55 -2.10
C GLY A 19 4.05 -12.87 -2.09
N ASP A 20 5.32 -12.88 -2.46
CA ASP A 20 6.15 -14.09 -2.49
C ASP A 20 6.54 -14.50 -1.08
N LEU A 21 6.01 -15.65 -0.63
CA LEU A 21 6.22 -16.18 0.72
C LEU A 21 7.67 -16.61 1.00
N GLU A 22 8.41 -17.04 -0.02
CA GLU A 22 9.83 -17.39 0.13
C GLU A 22 10.68 -16.13 0.28
N ALA A 23 10.39 -15.09 -0.51
CA ALA A 23 11.04 -13.80 -0.37
C ALA A 23 10.80 -13.19 1.03
N ILE A 24 9.56 -13.25 1.53
CA ILE A 24 9.22 -12.78 2.89
C ILE A 24 10.01 -13.57 3.96
N ALA A 25 10.07 -14.89 3.84
CA ALA A 25 10.82 -15.73 4.77
C ALA A 25 12.33 -15.45 4.73
N HIS A 26 12.88 -15.13 3.55
CA HIS A 26 14.28 -14.78 3.36
C HIS A 26 14.62 -13.43 4.00
N TRP A 27 13.86 -12.38 3.68
CA TRP A 27 14.16 -11.00 4.08
C TRP A 27 13.77 -10.68 5.53
N ARG A 28 12.83 -11.45 6.10
CA ARG A 28 12.30 -11.27 7.46
C ARG A 28 11.97 -9.80 7.76
N PRO A 29 11.10 -9.17 6.95
CA PRO A 29 10.69 -7.79 7.18
C PRO A 29 9.86 -7.68 8.45
N GLU A 30 9.72 -6.46 8.98
CA GLU A 30 8.80 -6.20 10.10
C GLU A 30 7.35 -6.36 9.66
N ASP A 31 6.97 -5.72 8.53
CA ASP A 31 5.63 -5.75 7.95
C ASP A 31 5.68 -6.21 6.48
N ALA A 32 4.51 -6.47 5.91
CA ALA A 32 4.38 -6.72 4.47
C ALA A 32 3.16 -6.02 3.87
N THR A 33 3.27 -5.63 2.59
CA THR A 33 2.16 -5.09 1.82
C THR A 33 1.83 -5.98 0.64
N THR A 34 0.53 -6.18 0.40
CA THR A 34 0.03 -6.78 -0.83
C THR A 34 -0.78 -5.77 -1.64
N ASN A 35 -1.05 -6.11 -2.88
CA ASN A 35 -1.94 -5.40 -3.78
C ASN A 35 -2.42 -6.36 -4.88
N PRO A 36 -3.39 -6.01 -5.73
CA PRO A 36 -3.90 -6.91 -6.76
C PRO A 36 -2.82 -7.47 -7.69
N SER A 37 -1.84 -6.65 -8.09
CA SER A 37 -0.74 -7.09 -8.97
C SER A 37 0.17 -8.13 -8.31
N LEU A 38 0.52 -7.90 -7.04
CA LEU A 38 1.36 -8.82 -6.26
C LEU A 38 0.62 -10.12 -5.97
N LEU A 39 -0.68 -10.05 -5.65
CA LEU A 39 -1.51 -11.22 -5.41
C LEU A 39 -1.70 -12.04 -6.68
N LEU A 40 -1.94 -11.39 -7.82
CA LEU A 40 -2.03 -12.05 -9.14
C LEU A 40 -0.72 -12.81 -9.47
N LYS A 41 0.42 -12.14 -9.28
CA LYS A 41 1.74 -12.77 -9.52
C LYS A 41 1.97 -13.96 -8.59
N ALA A 42 1.64 -13.83 -7.31
CA ALA A 42 1.82 -14.88 -6.32
C ALA A 42 0.87 -16.08 -6.58
N ALA A 43 -0.38 -15.81 -6.97
CA ALA A 43 -1.37 -16.82 -7.30
C ALA A 43 -0.96 -17.74 -8.48
N ALA A 44 -0.01 -17.31 -9.32
CA ALA A 44 0.55 -18.15 -10.38
C ALA A 44 1.55 -19.21 -9.86
N SER A 45 1.98 -19.14 -8.60
CA SER A 45 2.93 -20.08 -8.01
C SER A 45 2.22 -21.30 -7.40
N GLU A 46 2.92 -22.46 -7.37
CA GLU A 46 2.40 -23.67 -6.73
C GLU A 46 2.13 -23.50 -5.23
N ALA A 47 2.88 -22.64 -4.55
CA ALA A 47 2.70 -22.32 -3.14
C ALA A 47 1.30 -21.75 -2.82
N TYR A 48 0.68 -21.07 -3.79
CA TYR A 48 -0.65 -20.48 -3.63
C TYR A 48 -1.81 -21.42 -4.02
N ARG A 49 -1.52 -22.56 -4.65
CA ARG A 49 -2.55 -23.50 -5.12
C ARG A 49 -3.48 -23.97 -4.00
N PRO A 50 -3.01 -24.39 -2.81
CA PRO A 50 -3.89 -24.79 -1.73
C PRO A 50 -4.81 -23.65 -1.24
N MET A 51 -4.32 -22.42 -1.24
CA MET A 51 -5.11 -21.23 -0.87
C MET A 51 -6.20 -20.94 -1.90
N LEU A 52 -5.88 -21.07 -3.21
CA LEU A 52 -6.85 -20.93 -4.28
C LEU A 52 -7.96 -21.97 -4.18
N ASP A 53 -7.60 -23.24 -3.99
CA ASP A 53 -8.58 -24.33 -3.85
C ASP A 53 -9.49 -24.12 -2.61
N LYS A 54 -8.92 -23.70 -1.48
CA LYS A 54 -9.67 -23.36 -0.27
C LYS A 54 -10.60 -22.15 -0.49
N ALA A 55 -10.12 -21.12 -1.17
CA ALA A 55 -10.91 -19.91 -1.46
C ALA A 55 -12.12 -20.21 -2.35
N VAL A 56 -11.93 -21.04 -3.39
CA VAL A 56 -13.01 -21.50 -4.28
C VAL A 56 -14.01 -22.37 -3.50
N ALA A 57 -13.54 -23.33 -2.71
CA ALA A 57 -14.41 -24.18 -1.90
C ALA A 57 -15.28 -23.38 -0.92
N GLU A 58 -14.72 -22.36 -0.27
CA GLU A 58 -15.45 -21.47 0.62
C GLU A 58 -16.50 -20.64 -0.12
N ALA A 59 -16.17 -20.11 -1.29
CA ALA A 59 -17.12 -19.36 -2.11
C ALA A 59 -18.32 -20.23 -2.56
N LEU A 60 -18.07 -21.48 -2.96
CA LEU A 60 -19.11 -22.44 -3.30
C LEU A 60 -19.99 -22.79 -2.09
N ARG A 61 -19.37 -22.95 -0.90
CA ARG A 61 -20.09 -23.23 0.35
C ARG A 61 -21.04 -22.10 0.76
N GLN A 62 -20.63 -20.84 0.56
CA GLN A 62 -21.47 -19.67 0.86
C GLN A 62 -22.65 -19.55 -0.12
N GLY A 63 -22.51 -20.06 -1.33
CA GLY A 63 -23.56 -19.99 -2.36
C GLY A 63 -23.66 -18.59 -2.99
N GLY A 64 -24.85 -18.28 -3.50
CA GLY A 64 -25.10 -17.01 -4.21
C GLY A 64 -24.87 -17.11 -5.71
N SER A 65 -24.94 -15.96 -6.39
CA SER A 65 -24.68 -15.85 -7.83
C SER A 65 -23.19 -16.10 -8.15
N SER A 66 -22.88 -16.44 -9.40
CA SER A 66 -21.50 -16.64 -9.83
C SER A 66 -20.61 -15.39 -9.61
N SER A 67 -21.20 -14.19 -9.67
CA SER A 67 -20.48 -12.94 -9.37
C SER A 67 -20.14 -12.79 -7.88
N GLU A 68 -21.10 -13.13 -7.00
CA GLU A 68 -20.90 -13.11 -5.56
C GLU A 68 -19.87 -14.16 -5.12
N GLN A 69 -19.96 -15.38 -5.66
CA GLN A 69 -18.99 -16.45 -5.40
C GLN A 69 -17.58 -16.02 -5.84
N LEU A 70 -17.44 -15.38 -7.00
CA LEU A 70 -16.14 -14.89 -7.49
C LEU A 70 -15.56 -13.82 -6.56
N THR A 71 -16.40 -12.92 -6.09
CA THR A 71 -16.02 -11.89 -5.13
C THR A 71 -15.57 -12.50 -3.80
N VAL A 72 -16.32 -13.49 -3.27
CA VAL A 72 -15.94 -14.21 -2.04
C VAL A 72 -14.62 -14.95 -2.23
N ALA A 73 -14.42 -15.63 -3.36
CA ALA A 73 -13.20 -16.39 -3.61
C ALA A 73 -11.96 -15.48 -3.69
N THR A 74 -12.06 -14.34 -4.36
CA THR A 74 -10.92 -13.39 -4.45
C THR A 74 -10.62 -12.73 -3.12
N ASP A 75 -11.63 -12.35 -2.32
CA ASP A 75 -11.46 -11.82 -0.98
C ASP A 75 -10.83 -12.87 -0.04
N MET A 76 -11.34 -14.10 -0.08
CA MET A 76 -10.80 -15.19 0.73
C MET A 76 -9.35 -15.52 0.35
N LEU A 77 -9.00 -15.49 -0.95
CA LEU A 77 -7.62 -15.67 -1.38
C LEU A 77 -6.70 -14.59 -0.80
N ALA A 78 -7.13 -13.33 -0.83
CA ALA A 78 -6.36 -12.23 -0.26
C ALA A 78 -6.16 -12.40 1.25
N VAL A 79 -7.19 -12.85 1.96
CA VAL A 79 -7.15 -13.13 3.41
C VAL A 79 -6.22 -14.30 3.71
N LEU A 80 -6.31 -15.41 2.97
CA LEU A 80 -5.45 -16.58 3.17
C LEU A 80 -3.97 -16.25 2.88
N ALA A 81 -3.71 -15.46 1.84
CA ALA A 81 -2.36 -14.95 1.55
C ALA A 81 -1.85 -14.08 2.71
N GLY A 82 -2.67 -13.16 3.22
CA GLY A 82 -2.33 -12.33 4.37
C GLY A 82 -2.10 -13.15 5.65
N GLN A 83 -2.88 -14.19 5.89
CA GLN A 83 -2.68 -15.13 7.00
C GLN A 83 -1.32 -15.84 6.91
N GLU A 84 -0.96 -16.36 5.73
CA GLU A 84 0.34 -17.00 5.49
C GLU A 84 1.52 -16.03 5.65
N ILE A 85 1.35 -14.78 5.24
CA ILE A 85 2.34 -13.72 5.45
C ILE A 85 2.51 -13.45 6.94
N LEU A 86 1.42 -13.30 7.69
CA LEU A 86 1.43 -13.01 9.14
C LEU A 86 2.10 -14.10 9.99
N GLN A 87 2.20 -15.34 9.49
CA GLN A 87 2.98 -16.39 10.14
C GLN A 87 4.49 -16.19 10.00
N ARG A 88 4.95 -15.35 9.05
CA ARG A 88 6.36 -15.16 8.70
C ARG A 88 6.92 -13.80 9.12
N ILE A 89 6.06 -12.87 9.50
CA ILE A 89 6.42 -11.52 9.94
C ILE A 89 5.93 -11.26 11.35
N PRO A 90 6.61 -10.43 12.17
CA PRO A 90 6.14 -10.09 13.51
C PRO A 90 5.06 -9.01 13.51
N GLY A 91 5.04 -8.13 12.53
CA GLY A 91 4.23 -6.92 12.49
C GLY A 91 2.91 -7.06 11.71
N LEU A 92 2.67 -6.17 10.76
CA LEU A 92 1.39 -5.93 10.11
C LEU A 92 1.37 -6.39 8.65
N VAL A 93 0.21 -6.84 8.17
CA VAL A 93 -0.04 -7.04 6.75
C VAL A 93 -1.08 -6.04 6.25
N SER A 94 -0.88 -5.49 5.03
CA SER A 94 -1.88 -4.68 4.34
C SER A 94 -2.58 -5.50 3.27
N THR A 95 -3.92 -5.61 3.36
CA THR A 95 -4.78 -6.28 2.37
C THR A 95 -5.69 -5.25 1.71
N GLU A 96 -5.65 -5.18 0.38
CA GLU A 96 -6.31 -4.13 -0.38
C GLU A 96 -7.74 -4.52 -0.79
N VAL A 97 -8.68 -3.57 -0.63
CA VAL A 97 -10.03 -3.70 -1.19
C VAL A 97 -9.99 -3.55 -2.71
N ASP A 98 -11.01 -4.07 -3.39
CA ASP A 98 -11.13 -3.97 -4.84
C ASP A 98 -11.09 -2.52 -5.33
N ALA A 99 -10.17 -2.21 -6.25
CA ALA A 99 -9.98 -0.87 -6.78
C ALA A 99 -11.21 -0.31 -7.51
N ARG A 100 -12.14 -1.17 -7.96
CA ARG A 100 -13.43 -0.74 -8.55
C ARG A 100 -14.33 -0.01 -7.56
N LEU A 101 -14.07 -0.16 -6.24
CA LEU A 101 -14.82 0.51 -5.17
C LEU A 101 -14.27 1.89 -4.83
N SER A 102 -13.21 2.35 -5.49
CA SER A 102 -12.48 3.59 -5.17
C SER A 102 -13.36 4.85 -5.12
N PHE A 103 -14.52 4.84 -5.76
CA PHE A 103 -15.46 5.97 -5.82
C PHE A 103 -16.80 5.68 -5.13
N ASP A 104 -16.85 4.63 -4.29
CA ASP A 104 -18.04 4.25 -3.52
C ASP A 104 -17.65 3.99 -2.06
N THR A 105 -17.95 4.98 -1.20
CA THR A 105 -17.65 4.92 0.23
C THR A 105 -18.33 3.74 0.90
N GLN A 106 -19.64 3.52 0.61
CA GLN A 106 -20.38 2.46 1.30
C GLN A 106 -19.91 1.07 0.88
N ALA A 107 -19.70 0.84 -0.42
CA ALA A 107 -19.18 -0.44 -0.91
C ALA A 107 -17.76 -0.71 -0.40
N THR A 108 -16.92 0.33 -0.24
CA THR A 108 -15.60 0.22 0.38
C THR A 108 -15.70 -0.19 1.86
N LEU A 109 -16.60 0.42 2.63
CA LEU A 109 -16.86 0.05 4.03
C LEU A 109 -17.29 -1.40 4.16
N ASP A 110 -18.27 -1.81 3.35
CA ASP A 110 -18.82 -3.17 3.42
C ASP A 110 -17.76 -4.22 3.04
N ARG A 111 -16.93 -3.93 2.03
CA ARG A 111 -15.83 -4.80 1.63
C ARG A 111 -14.75 -4.88 2.73
N ALA A 112 -14.36 -3.77 3.32
CA ALA A 112 -13.37 -3.72 4.40
C ALA A 112 -13.81 -4.53 5.62
N ARG A 113 -15.06 -4.37 6.06
CA ARG A 113 -15.63 -5.13 7.18
C ARG A 113 -15.65 -6.61 6.89
N ARG A 114 -16.02 -7.02 5.66
CA ARG A 114 -16.02 -8.42 5.24
C ARG A 114 -14.61 -9.04 5.25
N LEU A 115 -13.60 -8.31 4.79
CA LEU A 115 -12.21 -8.78 4.85
C LEU A 115 -11.77 -9.01 6.30
N ILE A 116 -12.08 -8.10 7.21
CA ILE A 116 -11.78 -8.24 8.64
C ILE A 116 -12.52 -9.44 9.24
N GLU A 117 -13.80 -9.63 8.91
CA GLU A 117 -14.56 -10.80 9.34
C GLU A 117 -13.93 -12.11 8.83
N PHE A 118 -13.48 -12.16 7.60
CA PHE A 118 -12.78 -13.33 7.06
C PHE A 118 -11.46 -13.60 7.77
N TYR A 119 -10.68 -12.56 8.13
CA TYR A 119 -9.48 -12.72 8.95
C TYR A 119 -9.81 -13.29 10.33
N ASP A 120 -10.83 -12.79 11.00
CA ASP A 120 -11.29 -13.28 12.30
C ASP A 120 -11.72 -14.76 12.22
N GLN A 121 -12.51 -15.13 11.20
CA GLN A 121 -12.91 -16.52 10.93
C GLN A 121 -11.73 -17.47 10.68
N GLN A 122 -10.60 -16.94 10.16
CA GLN A 122 -9.37 -17.70 10.00
C GLN A 122 -8.50 -17.69 11.29
N GLY A 123 -8.97 -17.12 12.41
CA GLY A 123 -8.26 -17.06 13.68
C GLY A 123 -7.08 -16.08 13.69
N VAL A 124 -7.08 -15.09 12.81
CA VAL A 124 -6.05 -14.06 12.75
C VAL A 124 -6.39 -12.92 13.70
N ASP A 125 -5.42 -12.46 14.49
CA ASP A 125 -5.57 -11.21 15.25
C ASP A 125 -5.71 -10.03 14.28
N THR A 126 -6.92 -9.49 14.19
CA THR A 126 -7.27 -8.39 13.28
C THR A 126 -6.52 -7.09 13.59
N ASN A 127 -5.94 -6.95 14.79
CA ASN A 127 -5.01 -5.87 15.09
C ASN A 127 -3.70 -5.94 14.31
N ARG A 128 -3.42 -7.04 13.63
CA ARG A 128 -2.27 -7.20 12.75
C ARG A 128 -2.61 -6.98 11.27
N VAL A 129 -3.83 -6.53 10.97
CA VAL A 129 -4.30 -6.31 9.61
C VAL A 129 -4.57 -4.83 9.37
N LEU A 130 -4.09 -4.30 8.25
CA LEU A 130 -4.46 -3.01 7.72
C LEU A 130 -5.31 -3.21 6.47
N ILE A 131 -6.47 -2.58 6.41
CA ILE A 131 -7.24 -2.54 5.17
C ILE A 131 -6.68 -1.43 4.27
N LYS A 132 -6.24 -1.81 3.08
CA LYS A 132 -5.63 -0.89 2.13
C LYS A 132 -6.68 -0.37 1.16
N VAL A 133 -6.77 0.97 1.05
CA VAL A 133 -7.82 1.69 0.32
C VAL A 133 -7.19 2.78 -0.53
N ALA A 134 -7.65 2.98 -1.77
CA ALA A 134 -7.19 4.08 -2.60
C ALA A 134 -7.54 5.44 -1.97
N ALA A 135 -6.60 6.39 -2.01
CA ALA A 135 -6.76 7.73 -1.41
C ALA A 135 -7.58 8.66 -2.31
N THR A 136 -8.77 8.22 -2.72
CA THR A 136 -9.84 9.06 -3.28
C THR A 136 -10.58 9.77 -2.15
N TRP A 137 -11.42 10.75 -2.45
CA TRP A 137 -12.27 11.36 -1.43
C TRP A 137 -13.13 10.30 -0.72
N GLU A 138 -13.78 9.45 -1.51
CA GLU A 138 -14.65 8.37 -1.04
C GLU A 138 -13.89 7.35 -0.18
N GLY A 139 -12.68 6.97 -0.62
CA GLY A 139 -11.82 6.05 0.14
C GLY A 139 -11.33 6.64 1.46
N ILE A 140 -10.98 7.94 1.48
CA ILE A 140 -10.59 8.65 2.71
C ILE A 140 -11.77 8.72 3.69
N ARG A 141 -13.00 8.99 3.21
CA ARG A 141 -14.21 8.98 4.08
C ARG A 141 -14.51 7.59 4.61
N ALA A 142 -14.33 6.55 3.79
CA ALA A 142 -14.46 5.17 4.27
C ALA A 142 -13.42 4.86 5.35
N ALA A 143 -12.16 5.22 5.15
CA ALA A 143 -11.10 5.02 6.13
C ALA A 143 -11.37 5.77 7.45
N GLU A 144 -11.87 7.00 7.41
CA GLU A 144 -12.27 7.75 8.61
C GLU A 144 -13.32 7.00 9.44
N GLN A 145 -14.30 6.39 8.78
CA GLN A 145 -15.32 5.62 9.48
C GLN A 145 -14.75 4.30 10.03
N LEU A 146 -13.96 3.58 9.24
CA LEU A 146 -13.32 2.33 9.66
C LEU A 146 -12.40 2.53 10.87
N GLN A 147 -11.64 3.62 10.90
CA GLN A 147 -10.79 3.97 12.04
C GLN A 147 -11.60 4.16 13.34
N LYS A 148 -12.82 4.76 13.27
CA LYS A 148 -13.74 4.90 14.41
C LYS A 148 -14.28 3.55 14.88
N GLU A 149 -14.33 2.55 14.00
CA GLU A 149 -14.73 1.17 14.28
C GLU A 149 -13.56 0.29 14.77
N GLY A 150 -12.35 0.86 14.88
CA GLY A 150 -11.13 0.13 15.28
C GLY A 150 -10.45 -0.64 14.13
N ILE A 151 -10.94 -0.50 12.90
CA ILE A 151 -10.33 -1.09 11.70
C ILE A 151 -9.29 -0.13 11.15
N ARG A 152 -8.01 -0.49 11.25
CA ARG A 152 -6.90 0.34 10.80
C ARG A 152 -6.74 0.31 9.29
N CYS A 153 -6.48 1.46 8.69
CA CYS A 153 -6.38 1.61 7.25
C CYS A 153 -4.99 2.07 6.78
N ASN A 154 -4.62 1.58 5.60
CA ASN A 154 -3.47 2.02 4.81
C ASN A 154 -4.00 2.71 3.54
N LEU A 155 -3.88 4.04 3.43
CA LEU A 155 -4.33 4.80 2.25
C LEU A 155 -3.24 4.77 1.19
N THR A 156 -3.57 4.18 0.03
CA THR A 156 -2.65 3.95 -1.10
C THR A 156 -3.04 4.75 -2.34
N LEU A 157 -2.26 4.59 -3.42
CA LEU A 157 -2.41 5.41 -4.64
C LEU A 157 -2.41 6.90 -4.30
N LEU A 158 -1.48 7.27 -3.42
CA LEU A 158 -1.32 8.63 -2.92
C LEU A 158 -0.17 9.29 -3.69
N PHE A 159 -0.48 10.37 -4.39
CA PHE A 159 0.42 11.08 -5.29
C PHE A 159 0.47 12.58 -5.01
N SER A 160 -0.55 13.15 -4.33
CA SER A 160 -0.63 14.59 -4.08
C SER A 160 -0.57 14.94 -2.60
N PHE A 161 -0.20 16.19 -2.34
CA PHE A 161 -0.14 16.71 -0.98
C PHE A 161 -1.53 16.87 -0.35
N ILE A 162 -2.56 17.21 -1.16
CA ILE A 162 -3.93 17.31 -0.64
C ILE A 162 -4.48 15.95 -0.21
N GLN A 163 -4.14 14.86 -0.91
CA GLN A 163 -4.48 13.51 -0.47
C GLN A 163 -3.89 13.21 0.91
N ALA A 164 -2.59 13.50 1.09
CA ALA A 164 -1.91 13.30 2.37
C ALA A 164 -2.56 14.12 3.49
N ALA A 165 -2.80 15.41 3.26
CA ALA A 165 -3.42 16.29 4.26
C ALA A 165 -4.84 15.81 4.66
N ALA A 166 -5.66 15.40 3.69
CA ALA A 166 -6.99 14.86 3.95
C ALA A 166 -6.94 13.52 4.72
N CYS A 167 -5.98 12.64 4.41
CA CYS A 167 -5.77 11.40 5.16
C CYS A 167 -5.40 11.65 6.62
N ALA A 168 -4.53 12.63 6.89
CA ALA A 168 -4.17 13.01 8.25
C ALA A 168 -5.38 13.54 9.04
N GLN A 169 -6.18 14.43 8.42
CA GLN A 169 -7.40 14.96 9.05
C GLN A 169 -8.46 13.88 9.28
N ALA A 170 -8.49 12.83 8.45
CA ALA A 170 -9.35 11.67 8.64
C ALA A 170 -8.86 10.71 9.74
N GLY A 171 -7.69 10.94 10.32
CA GLY A 171 -7.09 10.09 11.34
C GLY A 171 -6.64 8.72 10.79
N ALA A 172 -6.28 8.64 9.50
CA ALA A 172 -5.79 7.41 8.90
C ALA A 172 -4.58 6.87 9.68
N PHE A 173 -4.54 5.55 9.91
CA PHE A 173 -3.42 4.93 10.62
C PHE A 173 -2.11 5.03 9.83
N LEU A 174 -2.15 4.78 8.52
CA LEU A 174 -0.98 4.76 7.65
C LEU A 174 -1.32 5.27 6.25
N ILE A 175 -0.37 5.94 5.63
CA ILE A 175 -0.42 6.28 4.21
C ILE A 175 0.76 5.69 3.45
N SER A 176 0.54 5.32 2.19
CA SER A 176 1.56 4.80 1.26
C SER A 176 1.73 5.75 0.07
N PRO A 177 2.41 6.90 0.21
CA PRO A 177 2.73 7.76 -0.92
C PRO A 177 3.72 7.07 -1.87
N PHE A 178 3.48 7.20 -3.18
CA PHE A 178 4.28 6.54 -4.20
C PHE A 178 5.42 7.45 -4.66
N VAL A 179 6.66 6.92 -4.61
CA VAL A 179 7.87 7.65 -5.00
C VAL A 179 8.13 7.49 -6.50
N GLY A 180 8.44 6.29 -6.94
CA GLY A 180 8.91 6.05 -8.29
C GLY A 180 7.85 6.27 -9.38
N ARG A 181 6.53 6.13 -9.09
CA ARG A 181 5.50 6.48 -10.08
C ARG A 181 5.39 7.99 -10.30
N ILE A 182 5.71 8.79 -9.31
CA ILE A 182 5.84 10.25 -9.46
C ILE A 182 7.05 10.55 -10.34
N LEU A 183 8.20 9.93 -10.06
CA LEU A 183 9.41 10.04 -10.91
C LEU A 183 9.10 9.66 -12.37
N ASP A 184 8.44 8.53 -12.61
CA ASP A 184 8.08 8.07 -13.96
C ASP A 184 7.30 9.15 -14.75
N TRP A 185 6.33 9.81 -14.09
CA TRP A 185 5.56 10.86 -14.74
C TRP A 185 6.40 12.07 -15.09
N HIS A 186 7.25 12.52 -14.17
CA HIS A 186 8.12 13.67 -14.41
C HIS A 186 9.19 13.40 -15.48
N LEU A 187 9.75 12.20 -15.54
CA LEU A 187 10.65 11.79 -16.62
C LEU A 187 9.95 11.87 -17.98
N ALA A 188 8.72 11.36 -18.06
CA ALA A 188 7.94 11.36 -19.30
C ALA A 188 7.50 12.77 -19.75
N ASN A 189 7.37 13.75 -18.83
CA ASN A 189 6.77 15.06 -19.13
C ASN A 189 7.73 16.25 -19.01
N SER A 190 8.97 16.07 -18.50
CA SER A 190 9.91 17.18 -18.28
C SER A 190 10.99 17.31 -19.35
N GLY A 191 11.13 16.35 -20.26
CA GLY A 191 12.24 16.26 -21.20
C GLY A 191 13.61 15.96 -20.55
N ARG A 192 13.62 15.55 -19.27
CA ARG A 192 14.82 15.10 -18.54
C ARG A 192 14.87 13.57 -18.57
N ASP A 193 16.04 13.01 -18.81
CA ASP A 193 16.27 11.57 -18.80
C ASP A 193 16.59 11.04 -17.40
N HIS A 194 16.92 11.92 -16.46
CA HIS A 194 17.36 11.57 -15.12
C HIS A 194 17.11 12.71 -14.12
N PHE A 195 16.80 12.34 -12.87
CA PHE A 195 16.81 13.21 -11.71
C PHE A 195 17.83 12.68 -10.70
N PRO A 196 18.76 13.52 -10.18
CA PRO A 196 19.54 13.15 -9.00
C PRO A 196 18.60 12.80 -7.84
N ALA A 197 18.95 11.83 -7.00
CA ALA A 197 18.07 11.37 -5.92
C ALA A 197 17.54 12.49 -5.01
N ALA A 198 18.35 13.53 -4.76
CA ALA A 198 17.93 14.70 -3.98
C ALA A 198 16.93 15.62 -4.71
N GLU A 199 16.89 15.57 -6.04
CA GLU A 199 15.96 16.33 -6.88
C GLU A 199 14.79 15.49 -7.38
N ASP A 200 14.73 14.20 -7.00
CA ASP A 200 13.67 13.30 -7.38
C ASP A 200 12.31 13.82 -6.87
N PRO A 201 11.34 14.08 -7.77
CA PRO A 201 10.04 14.64 -7.38
C PRO A 201 9.25 13.75 -6.41
N GLY A 202 9.41 12.43 -6.51
CA GLY A 202 8.78 11.48 -5.60
C GLY A 202 9.40 11.53 -4.20
N VAL A 203 10.73 11.61 -4.11
CA VAL A 203 11.46 11.83 -2.85
C VAL A 203 11.06 13.16 -2.22
N GLN A 204 11.00 14.24 -3.00
CA GLN A 204 10.58 15.55 -2.50
C GLN A 204 9.14 15.54 -1.98
N SER A 205 8.23 14.86 -2.70
CA SER A 205 6.82 14.69 -2.29
C SER A 205 6.72 13.99 -0.93
N VAL A 206 7.34 12.83 -0.75
CA VAL A 206 7.28 12.07 0.50
C VAL A 206 7.97 12.82 1.64
N THR A 207 9.10 13.48 1.37
CA THR A 207 9.79 14.34 2.34
C THR A 207 8.87 15.46 2.84
N ARG A 208 8.18 16.16 1.93
CA ARG A 208 7.22 17.22 2.29
C ARG A 208 6.07 16.70 3.14
N ILE A 209 5.51 15.54 2.78
CA ILE A 209 4.43 14.89 3.54
C ILE A 209 4.91 14.54 4.96
N TYR A 210 6.09 13.91 5.08
CA TYR A 210 6.69 13.56 6.36
C TYR A 210 6.88 14.79 7.25
N GLN A 211 7.50 15.85 6.71
CA GLN A 211 7.71 17.12 7.41
C GLN A 211 6.38 17.72 7.90
N TYR A 212 5.37 17.74 7.03
CA TYR A 212 4.05 18.24 7.37
C TYR A 212 3.40 17.45 8.51
N TYR A 213 3.46 16.12 8.47
CA TYR A 213 2.86 15.29 9.50
C TYR A 213 3.55 15.48 10.84
N LYS A 214 4.87 15.37 10.88
CA LYS A 214 5.62 15.47 12.13
C LYS A 214 5.56 16.88 12.74
N ALA A 215 5.67 17.93 11.93
CA ALA A 215 5.58 19.31 12.41
C ALA A 215 4.20 19.71 12.91
N ASN A 216 3.12 19.04 12.48
CA ASN A 216 1.76 19.29 12.95
C ASN A 216 1.27 18.26 13.98
N GLY A 217 2.10 17.29 14.39
CA GLY A 217 1.77 16.31 15.43
C GLY A 217 0.73 15.28 14.97
N PHE A 218 0.66 14.95 13.68
CA PHE A 218 -0.19 13.86 13.19
C PHE A 218 0.46 12.49 13.49
N ASP A 219 -0.33 11.58 14.06
CA ASP A 219 0.10 10.21 14.38
C ASP A 219 0.14 9.29 13.16
N THR A 220 -0.42 9.72 12.03
CA THR A 220 -0.45 8.93 10.80
C THR A 220 0.96 8.54 10.35
N VAL A 221 1.18 7.25 10.17
CA VAL A 221 2.46 6.68 9.73
C VAL A 221 2.67 6.99 8.23
N VAL A 222 3.84 7.48 7.89
CA VAL A 222 4.25 7.70 6.48
C VAL A 222 5.08 6.51 6.02
N MET A 223 4.61 5.79 4.99
CA MET A 223 5.30 4.67 4.39
C MET A 223 5.60 4.94 2.91
N GLY A 224 6.82 5.36 2.60
CA GLY A 224 7.24 5.51 1.19
C GLY A 224 7.12 4.19 0.43
N ALA A 225 6.61 4.24 -0.81
CA ALA A 225 6.27 3.06 -1.59
C ALA A 225 6.64 3.19 -3.07
N SER A 226 6.72 2.03 -3.77
CA SER A 226 6.88 1.97 -5.23
C SER A 226 8.20 2.59 -5.72
N PHE A 227 9.31 2.17 -5.16
CA PHE A 227 10.66 2.65 -5.50
C PHE A 227 11.14 2.13 -6.86
N ARG A 228 12.02 2.92 -7.52
CA ARG A 228 12.70 2.58 -8.77
C ARG A 228 14.19 2.26 -8.58
N ASN A 229 14.81 2.86 -7.57
CA ASN A 229 16.24 2.70 -7.29
C ASN A 229 16.54 2.88 -5.79
N THR A 230 17.72 2.47 -5.36
CA THR A 230 18.15 2.59 -3.96
C THR A 230 18.38 4.02 -3.54
N GLY A 231 18.71 4.94 -4.45
CA GLY A 231 18.89 6.36 -4.16
C GLY A 231 17.62 7.02 -3.59
N GLU A 232 16.43 6.65 -4.10
CA GLU A 232 15.14 7.09 -3.53
C GLU A 232 14.98 6.63 -2.07
N ILE A 233 15.36 5.38 -1.78
CA ILE A 233 15.29 4.79 -0.43
C ILE A 233 16.27 5.49 0.51
N GLU A 234 17.51 5.71 0.06
CA GLU A 234 18.56 6.36 0.83
C GLU A 234 18.19 7.80 1.20
N MET A 235 17.57 8.54 0.27
CA MET A 235 17.10 9.91 0.52
C MET A 235 15.90 9.97 1.48
N LEU A 236 15.19 8.86 1.69
CA LEU A 236 14.08 8.74 2.63
C LEU A 236 14.45 7.98 3.91
N ALA A 237 15.74 7.68 4.14
CA ALA A 237 16.21 7.02 5.34
C ALA A 237 15.85 7.83 6.61
N GLY A 238 15.11 7.20 7.52
CA GLY A 238 14.50 7.84 8.69
C GLY A 238 13.01 8.15 8.54
N CYS A 239 12.40 7.89 7.36
CA CYS A 239 10.95 7.81 7.22
C CYS A 239 10.40 6.74 8.16
N ASP A 240 9.16 6.86 8.62
CA ASP A 240 8.58 5.91 9.57
C ASP A 240 8.66 4.47 9.02
N LYS A 241 8.24 4.26 7.77
CA LYS A 241 8.32 2.98 7.07
C LYS A 241 8.68 3.17 5.60
N LEU A 242 9.31 2.17 5.01
CA LEU A 242 9.54 2.07 3.56
C LEU A 242 9.18 0.65 3.10
N THR A 243 8.25 0.54 2.14
CA THR A 243 7.91 -0.75 1.55
C THR A 243 8.73 -0.97 0.27
N ILE A 244 9.62 -1.96 0.33
CA ILE A 244 10.73 -2.14 -0.60
C ILE A 244 10.60 -3.49 -1.28
N SER A 245 10.80 -3.52 -2.61
CA SER A 245 10.80 -4.76 -3.38
C SER A 245 12.01 -5.66 -3.04
N PRO A 246 11.90 -6.99 -3.19
CA PRO A 246 13.01 -7.91 -2.94
C PRO A 246 14.29 -7.56 -3.71
N THR A 247 14.18 -7.08 -4.95
CA THR A 247 15.34 -6.67 -5.76
C THR A 247 16.09 -5.52 -5.11
N LEU A 248 15.39 -4.48 -4.67
CA LEU A 248 16.03 -3.32 -4.02
C LEU A 248 16.52 -3.64 -2.61
N LEU A 249 15.89 -4.59 -1.90
CA LEU A 249 16.43 -5.12 -0.64
C LEU A 249 17.78 -5.80 -0.86
N GLN A 250 17.93 -6.57 -1.95
CA GLN A 250 19.20 -7.19 -2.31
C GLN A 250 20.26 -6.15 -2.64
N GLU A 251 19.95 -5.15 -3.45
CA GLU A 251 20.88 -4.07 -3.79
C GLU A 251 21.38 -3.32 -2.54
N LEU A 252 20.49 -3.02 -1.59
CA LEU A 252 20.87 -2.41 -0.31
C LEU A 252 21.73 -3.35 0.57
N GLN A 253 21.47 -4.65 0.51
CA GLN A 253 22.27 -5.65 1.25
C GLN A 253 23.68 -5.79 0.66
N ASP A 254 23.81 -5.69 -0.65
CA ASP A 254 25.10 -5.81 -1.35
C ASP A 254 25.97 -4.53 -1.25
N ASP A 255 25.38 -3.41 -0.84
CA ASP A 255 26.06 -2.13 -0.65
C ASP A 255 26.55 -1.96 0.79
N SER A 256 27.88 -1.93 0.98
CA SER A 256 28.55 -1.73 2.28
C SER A 256 28.89 -0.25 2.58
N GLY A 257 28.40 0.68 1.75
CA GLY A 257 28.59 2.11 1.96
C GLY A 257 27.88 2.64 3.21
N GLU A 258 28.20 3.88 3.58
CA GLU A 258 27.52 4.57 4.68
C GLU A 258 26.12 5.02 4.27
N LEU A 259 25.13 4.82 5.14
CA LEU A 259 23.77 5.34 4.98
C LEU A 259 23.49 6.40 6.04
N THR A 260 23.34 7.64 5.59
CA THR A 260 23.01 8.77 6.46
C THR A 260 21.51 8.91 6.66
N ARG A 261 21.05 9.09 7.93
CA ARG A 261 19.66 9.45 8.21
C ARG A 261 19.31 10.80 7.58
N ARG A 262 18.22 10.86 6.84
CA ARG A 262 17.71 12.07 6.15
C ARG A 262 16.49 12.68 6.84
N LEU A 263 15.64 11.84 7.42
CA LEU A 263 14.40 12.26 8.06
C LEU A 263 14.45 11.94 9.56
N ALA A 264 14.02 12.91 10.37
CA ALA A 264 13.88 12.76 11.81
C ALA A 264 12.70 13.62 12.31
N PRO A 265 11.85 13.11 13.21
CA PRO A 265 10.69 13.86 13.73
C PRO A 265 11.09 15.19 14.41
N ASP A 266 12.19 15.18 15.16
CA ASP A 266 12.65 16.33 15.94
C ASP A 266 13.14 17.51 15.08
N ASN A 267 13.45 17.24 13.81
CA ASN A 267 13.91 18.24 12.84
C ASN A 267 12.81 18.64 11.84
N ALA A 268 11.58 18.13 12.04
CA ALA A 268 10.50 18.39 11.11
C ALA A 268 10.00 19.83 11.20
N SER A 269 9.90 20.48 10.04
CA SER A 269 9.38 21.84 9.90
C SER A 269 8.61 21.99 8.59
N THR A 270 7.57 22.81 8.60
CA THR A 270 6.77 23.09 7.41
C THR A 270 6.14 24.47 7.45
N GLN A 271 5.98 25.09 6.29
CA GLN A 271 5.15 26.27 6.07
C GLN A 271 3.72 25.90 5.61
N ASP A 272 3.52 24.63 5.23
CA ASP A 272 2.22 24.16 4.76
C ASP A 272 1.18 24.20 5.89
N ARG A 273 0.01 24.73 5.55
CA ARG A 273 -1.15 24.82 6.45
C ARG A 273 -2.43 24.56 5.66
N PHE A 274 -3.23 23.64 6.16
CA PHE A 274 -4.59 23.45 5.67
C PHE A 274 -5.57 23.70 6.83
N GLY A 275 -6.61 24.45 6.55
CA GLY A 275 -7.82 24.43 7.36
C GLY A 275 -8.57 23.10 7.19
N ASN A 276 -9.84 23.06 7.53
CA ASN A 276 -10.68 21.90 7.27
C ASN A 276 -10.76 21.61 5.76
N ILE A 277 -10.40 20.41 5.35
CA ILE A 277 -10.48 19.97 3.96
C ILE A 277 -11.86 19.34 3.74
N ASP A 278 -12.69 20.02 2.98
CA ASP A 278 -13.96 19.50 2.49
C ASP A 278 -13.80 18.85 1.09
N GLU A 279 -14.87 18.22 0.60
CA GLU A 279 -14.87 17.56 -0.70
C GLU A 279 -14.56 18.52 -1.85
N LYS A 280 -15.10 19.75 -1.80
CA LYS A 280 -14.90 20.74 -2.85
C LYS A 280 -13.43 21.15 -2.96
N LEU A 281 -12.79 21.45 -1.83
CA LEU A 281 -11.36 21.79 -1.78
C LEU A 281 -10.51 20.59 -2.24
N PHE A 282 -10.80 19.40 -1.72
CA PHE A 282 -10.06 18.18 -2.11
C PHE A 282 -10.10 17.94 -3.62
N ARG A 283 -11.30 18.02 -4.23
CA ARG A 283 -11.47 17.79 -5.68
C ARG A 283 -10.82 18.88 -6.51
N TRP A 284 -10.89 20.14 -6.04
CA TRP A 284 -10.25 21.26 -6.72
C TRP A 284 -8.74 21.13 -6.74
N GLU A 285 -8.12 20.95 -5.58
CA GLU A 285 -6.67 20.81 -5.44
C GLU A 285 -6.16 19.55 -6.18
N SER A 286 -6.94 18.47 -6.18
CA SER A 286 -6.59 17.27 -6.96
C SER A 286 -6.65 17.53 -8.46
N ASN A 287 -7.61 18.33 -8.94
CA ASN A 287 -7.73 18.68 -10.36
C ASN A 287 -6.57 19.55 -10.85
N GLU A 288 -6.06 20.45 -9.99
CA GLU A 288 -4.92 21.30 -10.32
C GLU A 288 -3.59 20.53 -10.41
N ASP A 289 -3.51 19.33 -9.83
CA ASP A 289 -2.34 18.45 -9.89
C ASP A 289 -2.51 17.38 -11.00
N ALA A 290 -2.07 17.69 -12.20
CA ALA A 290 -2.17 16.79 -13.36
C ALA A 290 -1.46 15.45 -13.10
N MET A 291 -0.26 15.47 -12.50
CA MET A 291 0.50 14.25 -12.19
C MET A 291 -0.29 13.34 -11.26
N ALA A 292 -0.82 13.87 -10.17
CA ALA A 292 -1.56 13.10 -9.19
C ALA A 292 -2.88 12.53 -9.77
N THR A 293 -3.62 13.35 -10.51
CA THR A 293 -4.88 12.95 -11.16
C THR A 293 -4.66 11.82 -12.15
N GLU A 294 -3.66 11.94 -13.02
CA GLU A 294 -3.33 10.91 -14.01
C GLU A 294 -2.83 9.62 -13.36
N LYS A 295 -1.95 9.71 -12.35
CA LYS A 295 -1.38 8.53 -11.70
C LYS A 295 -2.38 7.81 -10.80
N LEU A 296 -3.28 8.52 -10.12
CA LEU A 296 -4.36 7.90 -9.37
C LEU A 296 -5.30 7.12 -10.28
N ALA A 297 -5.75 7.76 -11.37
CA ALA A 297 -6.64 7.12 -12.34
C ALA A 297 -5.97 5.91 -13.04
N ASP A 298 -4.70 6.03 -13.44
CA ASP A 298 -3.92 4.92 -14.00
C ASP A 298 -3.74 3.77 -13.00
N GLY A 299 -3.45 4.09 -11.74
CA GLY A 299 -3.31 3.10 -10.67
C GLY A 299 -4.58 2.29 -10.44
N ILE A 300 -5.74 2.95 -10.34
CA ILE A 300 -7.05 2.30 -10.21
C ILE A 300 -7.32 1.38 -11.41
N ARG A 301 -7.08 1.85 -12.65
CA ARG A 301 -7.28 1.03 -13.87
C ARG A 301 -6.40 -0.20 -13.89
N ARG A 302 -5.10 -0.07 -13.55
CA ARG A 302 -4.16 -1.20 -13.53
C ARG A 302 -4.54 -2.22 -12.48
N PHE A 303 -4.84 -1.81 -11.27
CA PHE A 303 -5.26 -2.73 -10.21
C PHE A 303 -6.58 -3.41 -10.55
N THR A 304 -7.51 -2.71 -11.23
CA THR A 304 -8.74 -3.32 -11.76
C THR A 304 -8.44 -4.37 -12.82
N ALA A 305 -7.53 -4.11 -13.74
CA ALA A 305 -7.14 -5.08 -14.78
C ALA A 305 -6.50 -6.35 -14.18
N ASP A 306 -5.63 -6.17 -13.18
CA ASP A 306 -5.00 -7.28 -12.46
C ASP A 306 -6.04 -8.08 -11.66
N GLN A 307 -7.00 -7.41 -11.01
CA GLN A 307 -8.11 -8.04 -10.30
C GLN A 307 -8.97 -8.88 -11.26
N ILE A 308 -9.33 -8.35 -12.43
CA ILE A 308 -10.09 -9.08 -13.45
C ILE A 308 -9.31 -10.31 -13.95
N THR A 309 -8.00 -10.20 -14.08
CA THR A 309 -7.15 -11.33 -14.48
C THR A 309 -7.14 -12.42 -13.41
N LEU A 310 -7.02 -12.04 -12.14
CA LEU A 310 -7.11 -12.94 -11.00
C LEU A 310 -8.49 -13.62 -10.92
N GLU A 311 -9.56 -12.86 -11.10
CA GLU A 311 -10.94 -13.38 -11.15
C GLU A 311 -11.13 -14.43 -12.27
N ASN A 312 -10.50 -14.23 -13.43
CA ASN A 312 -10.54 -15.19 -14.52
C ASN A 312 -9.81 -16.50 -14.16
N GLN A 313 -8.66 -16.43 -13.48
CA GLN A 313 -7.96 -17.62 -12.96
C GLN A 313 -8.82 -18.39 -11.95
N VAL A 314 -9.41 -17.69 -10.99
CA VAL A 314 -10.32 -18.29 -10.00
C VAL A 314 -11.53 -18.96 -10.67
N ARG A 315 -12.13 -18.30 -11.68
CA ARG A 315 -13.27 -18.85 -12.44
C ARG A 315 -12.91 -20.14 -13.18
N GLN A 316 -11.74 -20.20 -13.79
CA GLN A 316 -11.27 -21.42 -14.47
C GLN A 316 -11.10 -22.58 -13.48
N LEU A 317 -10.56 -22.32 -12.28
CA LEU A 317 -10.42 -23.32 -11.24
C LEU A 317 -11.78 -23.81 -10.71
N ALA A 318 -12.71 -22.90 -10.46
CA ALA A 318 -14.06 -23.25 -10.03
C ALA A 318 -14.85 -24.08 -11.06
N SER A 319 -14.54 -23.90 -12.36
CA SER A 319 -15.18 -24.68 -13.43
C SER A 319 -14.59 -26.08 -13.61
N ALA A 320 -13.40 -26.32 -13.05
CA ALA A 320 -12.70 -27.60 -13.13
C ALA A 320 -12.89 -28.49 -11.88
N ALA A 321 -13.47 -27.92 -10.81
CA ALA A 321 -13.79 -28.57 -9.56
C ALA A 321 -15.22 -29.11 -9.56
#